data_bb84210cfed841cf99c7bae8549f8bbc
#
_entry.id   bb84210cfed841cf99c7bae8549f8bbc
#
_cell.length_a   1.000
_cell.length_b   1.000
_cell.length_c   1.000
_cell.angle_alpha   90.00
_cell.angle_beta   90.00
_cell.angle_gamma   90.00
#
_symmetry.space_group_name_H-M   'P 1'
#
loop_
_entity.id
_entity.type
_entity.pdbx_description
1 polymer ?
#
loop_
_entity_poly.entity_id
_entity_poly.type
_entity_poly.pdbx_seq_one_letter_code
_entity_poly.pdbx_strand_id
1 'polypeptide(L)'
;MDSTPSLLTAGLAIGAALLYLLAVWRQVLNLETGADRQRQQIAMVGAAALAAHALAAYLPAQAGESSLGFYRVASLMFLSMGLISLIALVARPLHTLLVVLFPLAALSILVATFAPDTSRPMSDLPAGILSHVSASIISFAVLALAVLQGLLVTVQSRLLRQHRNRGVIRRLPPLEAASALFFELTGAGFLILTVAIGSGMIFIDDLFSQHLVHKTVLTMLAWCLYAVLLVQYFRKGWRVQSAITLNLIAFGLVVLGFFGSKLVLELVLPAAG
;
A
#
# COMPACT_ATOMS: atom_id res chain seq x y z
N MET A 1 -7.94 0.09 29.53
CA MET A 1 -7.17 1.33 29.76
C MET A 1 -7.21 2.10 28.46
N ASP A 2 -7.95 3.20 28.41
CA ASP A 2 -7.98 4.07 27.24
C ASP A 2 -6.60 4.73 27.10
N SER A 3 -5.74 4.16 26.28
CA SER A 3 -4.44 4.78 25.96
C SER A 3 -4.67 5.96 25.00
N THR A 4 -4.96 7.13 25.57
CA THR A 4 -4.94 8.36 24.78
C THR A 4 -3.53 8.52 24.20
N PRO A 5 -3.38 8.78 22.89
CA PRO A 5 -2.06 8.95 22.29
C PRO A 5 -1.31 10.10 22.99
N SER A 6 0.02 9.98 23.13
CA SER A 6 0.81 11.08 23.65
C SER A 6 0.61 12.34 22.80
N LEU A 7 0.68 13.52 23.41
CA LEU A 7 0.53 14.80 22.69
C LEU A 7 1.51 14.90 21.52
N LEU A 8 2.71 14.35 21.66
CA LEU A 8 3.72 14.32 20.61
C LEU A 8 3.27 13.43 19.43
N THR A 9 2.79 12.19 19.71
CA THR A 9 2.30 11.27 18.69
C THR A 9 1.09 11.85 17.95
N ALA A 10 0.13 12.41 18.69
CA ALA A 10 -1.03 13.06 18.11
C ALA A 10 -0.64 14.28 17.23
N GLY A 11 0.27 15.12 17.70
CA GLY A 11 0.79 16.26 16.93
C GLY A 11 1.50 15.84 15.64
N LEU A 12 2.33 14.79 15.69
CA LEU A 12 3.01 14.24 14.51
C LEU A 12 2.02 13.66 13.51
N ALA A 13 1.00 12.92 13.96
CA ALA A 13 -0.03 12.34 13.10
C ALA A 13 -0.85 13.42 12.37
N ILE A 14 -1.29 14.45 13.10
CA ILE A 14 -2.00 15.60 12.51
C ILE A 14 -1.08 16.36 11.56
N GLY A 15 0.17 16.62 11.94
CA GLY A 15 1.17 17.27 11.09
C GLY A 15 1.43 16.51 9.80
N ALA A 16 1.59 15.18 9.88
CA ALA A 16 1.75 14.31 8.71
C ALA A 16 0.53 14.40 7.79
N ALA A 17 -0.69 14.33 8.34
CA ALA A 17 -1.92 14.42 7.56
C ALA A 17 -2.03 15.76 6.82
N LEU A 18 -1.74 16.88 7.50
CA LEU A 18 -1.74 18.20 6.88
C LEU A 18 -0.69 18.34 5.77
N LEU A 19 0.52 17.78 5.96
CA LEU A 19 1.58 17.79 4.95
C LEU A 19 1.19 16.94 3.73
N TYR A 20 0.57 15.79 3.91
CA TYR A 20 0.03 14.98 2.81
C TYR A 20 -1.01 15.75 1.99
N LEU A 21 -1.97 16.39 2.66
CA LEU A 21 -2.99 17.18 2.00
C LEU A 21 -2.40 18.42 1.30
N LEU A 22 -1.39 19.07 1.91
CA LEU A 22 -0.66 20.17 1.29
C LEU A 22 0.08 19.74 0.03
N ALA A 23 0.70 18.55 0.03
CA ALA A 23 1.38 18.00 -1.15
C ALA A 23 0.40 17.77 -2.30
N VAL A 24 -0.78 17.19 -2.01
CA VAL A 24 -1.85 17.01 -3.00
C VAL A 24 -2.39 18.35 -3.51
N TRP A 25 -2.68 19.25 -2.60
CA TRP A 25 -3.16 20.60 -2.94
C TRP A 25 -2.20 21.29 -3.92
N ARG A 26 -0.91 21.32 -3.60
CA ARG A 26 0.11 21.86 -4.49
C ARG A 26 0.19 21.14 -5.85
N GLN A 27 0.04 19.83 -5.85
CA GLN A 27 0.04 19.04 -7.08
C GLN A 27 -1.15 19.38 -7.98
N VAL A 28 -2.34 19.59 -7.41
CA VAL A 28 -3.56 19.88 -8.18
C VAL A 28 -3.59 21.33 -8.67
N LEU A 29 -3.18 22.30 -7.85
CA LEU A 29 -3.24 23.72 -8.22
C LEU A 29 -2.10 24.18 -9.14
N ASN A 30 -0.89 23.68 -8.94
CA ASN A 30 0.29 24.13 -9.69
C ASN A 30 0.51 23.37 -10.99
N LEU A 31 -0.54 22.95 -11.65
CA LEU A 31 -0.48 22.21 -12.92
C LEU A 31 0.17 23.00 -14.07
N GLU A 32 0.44 24.30 -13.87
CA GLU A 32 1.00 25.23 -14.88
C GLU A 32 2.47 25.58 -14.65
N THR A 33 3.05 25.29 -13.48
CA THR A 33 4.47 25.53 -13.20
C THR A 33 5.35 24.43 -13.78
N GLY A 34 6.58 24.77 -14.19
CA GLY A 34 7.51 23.85 -14.85
C GLY A 34 7.64 22.51 -14.09
N ALA A 35 7.56 21.42 -14.85
CA ALA A 35 7.39 20.05 -14.32
C ALA A 35 8.45 19.64 -13.27
N ASP A 36 9.71 20.09 -13.44
CA ASP A 36 10.81 19.69 -12.53
C ASP A 36 10.72 20.37 -11.15
N ARG A 37 10.39 21.66 -11.12
CA ARG A 37 10.27 22.41 -9.86
C ARG A 37 9.08 21.92 -9.04
N GLN A 38 7.97 21.61 -9.71
CA GLN A 38 6.80 21.03 -9.07
C GLN A 38 7.11 19.65 -8.48
N ARG A 39 7.81 18.81 -9.25
CA ARG A 39 8.22 17.47 -8.79
C ARG A 39 9.10 17.54 -7.53
N GLN A 40 10.08 18.46 -7.49
CA GLN A 40 10.92 18.67 -6.31
C GLN A 40 10.09 19.11 -5.08
N GLN A 41 9.16 20.04 -5.27
CA GLN A 41 8.30 20.51 -4.17
C GLN A 41 7.41 19.40 -3.61
N ILE A 42 6.78 18.59 -4.47
CA ILE A 42 5.97 17.43 -4.06
C ILE A 42 6.87 16.42 -3.32
N ALA A 43 8.08 16.17 -3.83
CA ALA A 43 9.02 15.26 -3.20
C ALA A 43 9.44 15.73 -1.80
N MET A 44 9.76 17.02 -1.62
CA MET A 44 10.15 17.58 -0.31
C MET A 44 9.00 17.54 0.70
N VAL A 45 7.82 18.03 0.32
CA VAL A 45 6.65 18.03 1.22
C VAL A 45 6.19 16.60 1.52
N GLY A 46 6.19 15.72 0.50
CA GLY A 46 5.88 14.29 0.67
C GLY A 46 6.89 13.59 1.57
N ALA A 47 8.19 13.87 1.44
CA ALA A 47 9.21 13.31 2.33
C ALA A 47 9.02 13.77 3.78
N ALA A 48 8.71 15.03 4.01
CA ALA A 48 8.41 15.56 5.35
C ALA A 48 7.14 14.89 5.94
N ALA A 49 6.10 14.69 5.12
CA ALA A 49 4.89 13.99 5.53
C ALA A 49 5.17 12.53 5.92
N LEU A 50 5.94 11.81 5.08
CA LEU A 50 6.34 10.42 5.36
C LEU A 50 7.23 10.30 6.60
N ALA A 51 8.15 11.25 6.81
CA ALA A 51 8.99 11.26 8.00
C ALA A 51 8.14 11.49 9.28
N ALA A 52 7.22 12.44 9.27
CA ALA A 52 6.31 12.67 10.38
C ALA A 52 5.39 11.45 10.64
N HIS A 53 4.88 10.82 9.58
CA HIS A 53 4.10 9.58 9.67
C HIS A 53 4.92 8.43 10.27
N ALA A 54 6.15 8.22 9.78
CA ALA A 54 7.04 7.19 10.31
C ALA A 54 7.37 7.41 11.79
N LEU A 55 7.63 8.66 12.20
CA LEU A 55 7.87 9.01 13.60
C LEU A 55 6.62 8.77 14.46
N ALA A 56 5.44 9.14 13.99
CA ALA A 56 4.18 8.89 14.70
C ALA A 56 3.89 7.39 14.88
N ALA A 57 4.30 6.55 13.92
CA ALA A 57 4.18 5.10 14.04
C ALA A 57 5.30 4.49 14.94
N TYR A 58 6.50 5.06 14.93
CA TYR A 58 7.68 4.55 15.64
C TYR A 58 7.67 4.84 17.15
N LEU A 59 7.23 6.05 17.55
CA LEU A 59 7.27 6.45 18.97
C LEU A 59 6.49 5.52 19.90
N PRO A 60 5.24 5.10 19.58
CA PRO A 60 4.53 4.10 20.38
C PRO A 60 5.23 2.74 20.41
N ALA A 61 5.97 2.37 19.33
CA ALA A 61 6.72 1.13 19.29
C ALA A 61 7.88 1.13 20.28
N GLN A 62 8.59 2.25 20.44
CA GLN A 62 9.65 2.42 21.42
C GLN A 62 9.14 2.37 22.88
N ALA A 63 7.92 2.85 23.11
CA ALA A 63 7.29 2.78 24.42
C ALA A 63 6.70 1.40 24.77
N GLY A 64 6.82 0.40 23.88
CA GLY A 64 6.21 -0.92 24.06
C GLY A 64 4.69 -0.92 23.87
N GLU A 65 4.11 0.18 23.43
CA GLU A 65 2.67 0.36 23.23
C GLU A 65 2.21 -0.02 21.82
N SER A 66 3.13 -0.45 20.96
CA SER A 66 2.82 -0.77 19.56
C SER A 66 2.19 -2.15 19.44
N SER A 67 1.15 -2.23 18.65
CA SER A 67 0.45 -3.46 18.31
C SER A 67 0.40 -3.64 16.79
N LEU A 68 0.02 -4.82 16.33
CA LEU A 68 -0.27 -5.12 14.91
C LEU A 68 -1.78 -5.14 14.64
N GLY A 69 -2.53 -4.25 15.28
CA GLY A 69 -3.96 -4.07 15.03
C GLY A 69 -4.28 -3.65 13.59
N PHE A 70 -5.55 -3.80 13.20
CA PHE A 70 -6.03 -3.55 11.86
C PHE A 70 -5.61 -2.16 11.33
N TYR A 71 -5.89 -1.11 12.11
CA TYR A 71 -5.64 0.28 11.71
C TYR A 71 -4.15 0.60 11.59
N ARG A 72 -3.32 0.07 12.50
CA ARG A 72 -1.86 0.30 12.47
C ARG A 72 -1.21 -0.40 11.29
N VAL A 73 -1.60 -1.65 11.01
CA VAL A 73 -1.10 -2.39 9.83
C VAL A 73 -1.52 -1.69 8.55
N ALA A 74 -2.76 -1.23 8.43
CA ALA A 74 -3.22 -0.44 7.29
C ALA A 74 -2.40 0.86 7.14
N SER A 75 -2.12 1.56 8.24
CA SER A 75 -1.28 2.77 8.23
C SER A 75 0.15 2.49 7.75
N LEU A 76 0.78 1.40 8.22
CA LEU A 76 2.10 0.98 7.75
C LEU A 76 2.11 0.59 6.26
N MET A 77 1.02 0.02 5.74
CA MET A 77 0.88 -0.25 4.31
C MET A 77 0.84 1.05 3.50
N PHE A 78 0.04 2.05 3.90
CA PHE A 78 0.00 3.34 3.22
C PHE A 78 1.32 4.11 3.36
N LEU A 79 2.00 4.05 4.51
CA LEU A 79 3.35 4.58 4.69
C LEU A 79 4.32 3.94 3.69
N SER A 80 4.32 2.61 3.57
CA SER A 80 5.17 1.86 2.63
C SER A 80 4.85 2.21 1.18
N MET A 81 3.57 2.29 0.80
CA MET A 81 3.14 2.72 -0.54
C MET A 81 3.63 4.14 -0.86
N GLY A 82 3.49 5.07 0.08
CA GLY A 82 3.96 6.44 -0.06
C GLY A 82 5.47 6.51 -0.21
N LEU A 83 6.22 5.77 0.60
CA LEU A 83 7.69 5.72 0.56
C LEU A 83 8.19 5.13 -0.77
N ILE A 84 7.65 3.98 -1.20
CA ILE A 84 7.99 3.35 -2.48
C ILE A 84 7.69 4.30 -3.64
N SER A 85 6.52 4.96 -3.62
CA SER A 85 6.12 5.90 -4.67
C SER A 85 7.04 7.13 -4.70
N LEU A 86 7.48 7.63 -3.54
CA LEU A 86 8.38 8.76 -3.45
C LEU A 86 9.79 8.42 -3.96
N ILE A 87 10.33 7.26 -3.59
CA ILE A 87 11.62 6.76 -4.09
C ILE A 87 11.54 6.57 -5.61
N ALA A 88 10.50 5.92 -6.07
CA ALA A 88 10.32 5.67 -7.50
C ALA A 88 10.06 6.94 -8.31
N LEU A 89 9.65 8.05 -7.67
CA LEU A 89 9.45 9.35 -8.32
C LEU A 89 10.71 9.88 -9.02
N VAL A 90 11.89 9.48 -8.54
CA VAL A 90 13.18 9.88 -9.15
C VAL A 90 13.32 9.29 -10.56
N ALA A 91 12.90 8.04 -10.76
CA ALA A 91 13.10 7.29 -12.01
C ALA A 91 11.81 7.07 -12.83
N ARG A 92 10.63 7.17 -12.20
CA ARG A 92 9.34 6.80 -12.78
C ARG A 92 8.26 7.88 -12.55
N PRO A 93 7.31 8.07 -13.45
CA PRO A 93 6.26 9.08 -13.33
C PRO A 93 5.11 8.63 -12.40
N LEU A 94 5.42 8.29 -11.14
CA LEU A 94 4.43 7.86 -10.14
C LEU A 94 3.72 9.03 -9.44
N HIS A 95 4.05 10.28 -9.79
CA HIS A 95 3.43 11.46 -9.17
C HIS A 95 1.91 11.46 -9.26
N THR A 96 1.33 10.92 -10.33
CA THR A 96 -0.14 10.84 -10.50
C THR A 96 -0.80 9.97 -9.42
N LEU A 97 -0.14 8.91 -8.97
CA LEU A 97 -0.66 8.03 -7.91
C LEU A 97 -0.67 8.72 -6.55
N LEU A 98 0.25 9.64 -6.29
CA LEU A 98 0.33 10.37 -5.02
C LEU A 98 -0.92 11.18 -4.72
N VAL A 99 -1.64 11.65 -5.75
CA VAL A 99 -2.93 12.36 -5.58
C VAL A 99 -3.97 11.49 -4.86
N VAL A 100 -3.95 10.18 -5.08
CA VAL A 100 -4.85 9.23 -4.42
C VAL A 100 -4.25 8.69 -3.13
N LEU A 101 -2.94 8.39 -3.14
CA LEU A 101 -2.26 7.77 -2.01
C LEU A 101 -2.14 8.68 -0.79
N PHE A 102 -1.79 9.95 -0.98
CA PHE A 102 -1.55 10.85 0.13
C PHE A 102 -2.79 11.16 0.98
N PRO A 103 -4.00 11.39 0.42
CA PRO A 103 -5.22 11.51 1.23
C PRO A 103 -5.54 10.24 2.01
N LEU A 104 -5.33 9.06 1.41
CA LEU A 104 -5.54 7.78 2.08
C LEU A 104 -4.50 7.55 3.19
N ALA A 105 -3.23 7.93 2.96
CA ALA A 105 -2.19 7.89 3.98
C ALA A 105 -2.50 8.86 5.14
N ALA A 106 -3.00 10.08 4.84
CA ALA A 106 -3.44 11.02 5.85
C ALA A 106 -4.58 10.45 6.71
N LEU A 107 -5.59 9.87 6.07
CA LEU A 107 -6.69 9.21 6.78
C LEU A 107 -6.19 8.04 7.62
N SER A 108 -5.32 7.19 7.05
CA SER A 108 -4.83 5.99 7.72
C SER A 108 -4.05 6.29 8.99
N ILE A 109 -3.18 7.32 9.00
CA ILE A 109 -2.41 7.69 10.20
C ILE A 109 -3.30 8.29 11.28
N LEU A 110 -4.28 9.12 10.91
CA LEU A 110 -5.24 9.66 11.86
C LEU A 110 -6.06 8.53 12.51
N VAL A 111 -6.63 7.64 11.71
CA VAL A 111 -7.39 6.50 12.24
C VAL A 111 -6.49 5.61 13.10
N ALA A 112 -5.27 5.27 12.66
CA ALA A 112 -4.34 4.45 13.44
C ALA A 112 -3.91 5.08 14.77
N THR A 113 -3.91 6.42 14.85
CA THR A 113 -3.52 7.14 16.07
C THR A 113 -4.67 7.30 17.06
N PHE A 114 -5.90 7.50 16.59
CA PHE A 114 -7.04 7.84 17.44
C PHE A 114 -8.07 6.72 17.61
N ALA A 115 -8.03 5.65 16.77
CA ALA A 115 -8.91 4.52 16.94
C ALA A 115 -8.45 3.62 18.11
N PRO A 116 -9.40 3.04 18.86
CA PRO A 116 -9.07 2.10 19.92
C PRO A 116 -8.36 0.88 19.34
N ASP A 117 -7.31 0.43 20.02
CA ASP A 117 -6.53 -0.75 19.66
C ASP A 117 -6.52 -1.75 20.80
N THR A 118 -7.11 -2.92 20.57
CA THR A 118 -7.19 -4.03 21.54
C THR A 118 -6.23 -5.18 21.21
N SER A 119 -5.33 -4.97 20.25
CA SER A 119 -4.42 -6.00 19.75
C SER A 119 -3.23 -6.22 20.69
N ARG A 120 -2.61 -7.41 20.59
CA ARG A 120 -1.43 -7.76 21.40
C ARG A 120 -0.23 -6.87 21.06
N PRO A 121 0.61 -6.52 22.06
CA PRO A 121 1.84 -5.75 21.84
C PRO A 121 2.78 -6.44 20.86
N MET A 122 3.49 -5.63 20.04
CA MET A 122 4.45 -6.11 19.04
C MET A 122 5.76 -6.58 19.68
N SER A 123 6.07 -6.11 20.91
CA SER A 123 7.27 -6.47 21.67
C SER A 123 7.38 -7.97 21.96
N ASP A 124 6.25 -8.69 21.95
CA ASP A 124 6.20 -10.11 22.30
C ASP A 124 6.41 -11.04 21.09
N LEU A 125 6.64 -10.47 19.90
CA LEU A 125 6.79 -11.24 18.67
C LEU A 125 8.25 -11.58 18.39
N PRO A 126 8.57 -12.86 18.06
CA PRO A 126 9.89 -13.25 17.60
C PRO A 126 10.34 -12.48 16.35
N ALA A 127 11.65 -12.23 16.22
CA ALA A 127 12.22 -11.50 15.07
C ALA A 127 11.87 -12.14 13.71
N GLY A 128 11.77 -13.47 13.65
CA GLY A 128 11.34 -14.20 12.45
C GLY A 128 9.92 -13.84 12.00
N ILE A 129 8.98 -13.74 12.95
CA ILE A 129 7.60 -13.34 12.68
C ILE A 129 7.56 -11.86 12.24
N LEU A 130 8.35 -10.99 12.87
CA LEU A 130 8.44 -9.58 12.46
C LEU A 130 8.97 -9.44 11.03
N SER A 131 9.96 -10.24 10.63
CA SER A 131 10.48 -10.24 9.26
C SER A 131 9.43 -10.69 8.25
N HIS A 132 8.65 -11.73 8.56
CA HIS A 132 7.52 -12.18 7.76
C HIS A 132 6.44 -11.09 7.61
N VAL A 133 6.05 -10.46 8.71
CA VAL A 133 5.05 -9.39 8.71
C VAL A 133 5.53 -8.19 7.89
N SER A 134 6.81 -7.80 8.04
CA SER A 134 7.40 -6.69 7.27
C SER A 134 7.43 -6.98 5.77
N ALA A 135 7.88 -8.18 5.37
CA ALA A 135 7.86 -8.61 3.97
C ALA A 135 6.43 -8.63 3.40
N SER A 136 5.45 -9.08 4.20
CA SER A 136 4.04 -9.11 3.81
C SER A 136 3.46 -7.70 3.61
N ILE A 137 3.78 -6.74 4.49
CA ILE A 137 3.37 -5.34 4.37
C ILE A 137 3.96 -4.71 3.10
N ILE A 138 5.26 -4.92 2.84
CA ILE A 138 5.94 -4.38 1.66
C ILE A 138 5.37 -5.01 0.38
N SER A 139 5.17 -6.33 0.36
CA SER A 139 4.55 -7.02 -0.77
C SER A 139 3.15 -6.46 -1.08
N PHE A 140 2.31 -6.35 -0.04
CA PHE A 140 0.98 -5.77 -0.16
C PHE A 140 1.04 -4.35 -0.75
N ALA A 141 1.94 -3.50 -0.23
CA ALA A 141 2.11 -2.13 -0.69
C ALA A 141 2.47 -2.06 -2.19
N VAL A 142 3.44 -2.88 -2.64
CA VAL A 142 3.86 -2.92 -4.06
C VAL A 142 2.74 -3.45 -4.95
N LEU A 143 2.04 -4.52 -4.54
CA LEU A 143 0.91 -5.07 -5.29
C LEU A 143 -0.29 -4.10 -5.35
N ALA A 144 -0.56 -3.37 -4.28
CA ALA A 144 -1.55 -2.30 -4.27
C ALA A 144 -1.20 -1.16 -5.24
N LEU A 145 0.09 -0.78 -5.30
CA LEU A 145 0.58 0.18 -6.30
C LEU A 145 0.40 -0.35 -7.73
N ALA A 146 0.62 -1.65 -7.97
CA ALA A 146 0.35 -2.27 -9.26
C ALA A 146 -1.14 -2.18 -9.63
N VAL A 147 -2.05 -2.41 -8.67
CA VAL A 147 -3.49 -2.24 -8.87
C VAL A 147 -3.83 -0.80 -9.25
N LEU A 148 -3.36 0.18 -8.49
CA LEU A 148 -3.62 1.59 -8.78
C LEU A 148 -3.07 2.01 -10.14
N GLN A 149 -1.87 1.52 -10.49
CA GLN A 149 -1.27 1.75 -11.80
C GLN A 149 -2.09 1.09 -12.92
N GLY A 150 -2.58 -0.12 -12.73
CA GLY A 150 -3.45 -0.82 -13.68
C GLY A 150 -4.78 -0.09 -13.89
N LEU A 151 -5.39 0.43 -12.83
CA LEU A 151 -6.59 1.26 -12.92
C LEU A 151 -6.33 2.55 -13.70
N LEU A 152 -5.19 3.21 -13.44
CA LEU A 152 -4.76 4.40 -14.19
C LEU A 152 -4.62 4.09 -15.69
N VAL A 153 -3.94 2.99 -16.05
CA VAL A 153 -3.80 2.50 -17.43
C VAL A 153 -5.17 2.26 -18.07
N THR A 154 -6.10 1.66 -17.33
CA THR A 154 -7.47 1.39 -17.81
C THR A 154 -8.23 2.69 -18.11
N VAL A 155 -8.20 3.64 -17.17
CA VAL A 155 -8.84 4.96 -17.35
C VAL A 155 -8.22 5.71 -18.52
N GLN A 156 -6.90 5.77 -18.58
CA GLN A 156 -6.16 6.43 -19.66
C GLN A 156 -6.50 5.83 -21.03
N SER A 157 -6.51 4.51 -21.14
CA SER A 157 -6.85 3.79 -22.37
C SER A 157 -8.30 4.08 -22.83
N ARG A 158 -9.26 4.18 -21.90
CA ARG A 158 -10.65 4.56 -22.19
C ARG A 158 -10.75 6.01 -22.68
N LEU A 159 -10.09 6.95 -22.03
CA LEU A 159 -10.09 8.37 -22.41
C LEU A 159 -9.50 8.58 -23.81
N LEU A 160 -8.41 7.87 -24.13
CA LEU A 160 -7.78 7.90 -25.46
C LEU A 160 -8.75 7.40 -26.55
N ARG A 161 -9.45 6.29 -26.31
CA ARG A 161 -10.42 5.73 -27.26
C ARG A 161 -11.61 6.64 -27.51
N GLN A 162 -12.04 7.40 -26.51
CA GLN A 162 -13.19 8.29 -26.59
C GLN A 162 -12.85 9.67 -27.14
N HIS A 163 -11.57 9.96 -27.46
CA HIS A 163 -11.08 11.27 -27.88
C HIS A 163 -11.47 12.41 -26.92
N ARG A 164 -11.81 12.10 -25.67
CA ARG A 164 -12.27 13.04 -24.63
C ARG A 164 -11.08 13.56 -23.81
N ASN A 165 -11.20 14.82 -23.35
CA ASN A 165 -10.26 15.43 -22.38
C ASN A 165 -8.79 15.45 -22.82
N ARG A 166 -8.51 16.00 -24.00
CA ARG A 166 -7.12 16.17 -24.50
C ARG A 166 -6.19 16.85 -23.50
N GLY A 167 -6.68 17.75 -22.65
CA GLY A 167 -5.91 18.44 -21.62
C GLY A 167 -5.39 17.53 -20.52
N VAL A 168 -6.23 16.60 -20.02
CA VAL A 168 -5.84 15.63 -18.96
C VAL A 168 -4.88 14.58 -19.53
N ILE A 169 -5.16 14.08 -20.74
CA ILE A 169 -4.34 13.03 -21.39
C ILE A 169 -2.90 13.55 -21.64
N ARG A 170 -2.74 14.82 -22.01
CA ARG A 170 -1.42 15.42 -22.26
C ARG A 170 -0.52 15.47 -21.03
N ARG A 171 -1.09 15.37 -19.82
CA ARG A 171 -0.37 15.43 -18.54
C ARG A 171 -0.05 14.04 -17.99
N LEU A 172 -0.64 12.98 -18.55
CA LEU A 172 -0.37 11.60 -18.15
C LEU A 172 0.87 11.08 -18.91
N PRO A 173 1.64 10.17 -18.28
CA PRO A 173 2.74 9.51 -18.98
C PRO A 173 2.24 8.72 -20.19
N PRO A 174 3.08 8.44 -21.19
CA PRO A 174 2.72 7.60 -22.32
C PRO A 174 2.12 6.26 -21.85
N LEU A 175 1.05 5.81 -22.52
CA LEU A 175 0.32 4.58 -22.11
C LEU A 175 1.24 3.36 -22.06
N GLU A 176 2.24 3.29 -22.95
CA GLU A 176 3.23 2.23 -22.99
C GLU A 176 4.10 2.23 -21.72
N ALA A 177 4.64 3.38 -21.33
CA ALA A 177 5.42 3.53 -20.10
C ALA A 177 4.58 3.23 -18.84
N ALA A 178 3.31 3.66 -18.83
CA ALA A 178 2.39 3.36 -17.74
C ALA A 178 2.07 1.85 -17.64
N SER A 179 1.94 1.16 -18.78
CA SER A 179 1.74 -0.28 -18.85
C SER A 179 2.99 -1.07 -18.44
N ALA A 180 4.18 -0.64 -18.87
CA ALA A 180 5.43 -1.25 -18.45
C ALA A 180 5.61 -1.18 -16.92
N LEU A 181 5.34 0.00 -16.34
CA LEU A 181 5.39 0.19 -14.88
C LEU A 181 4.41 -0.72 -14.12
N PHE A 182 3.21 -0.95 -14.67
CA PHE A 182 2.25 -1.90 -14.09
C PHE A 182 2.86 -3.31 -13.98
N PHE A 183 3.51 -3.82 -15.04
CA PHE A 183 4.15 -5.14 -15.01
C PHE A 183 5.38 -5.17 -14.10
N GLU A 184 6.18 -4.12 -14.07
CA GLU A 184 7.33 -3.99 -13.16
C GLU A 184 6.89 -4.07 -11.69
N LEU A 185 5.86 -3.32 -11.30
CA LEU A 185 5.29 -3.36 -9.96
C LEU A 185 4.69 -4.73 -9.63
N THR A 186 3.96 -5.34 -10.57
CA THR A 186 3.40 -6.67 -10.39
C THR A 186 4.50 -7.72 -10.17
N GLY A 187 5.57 -7.67 -10.97
CA GLY A 187 6.71 -8.58 -10.83
C GLY A 187 7.47 -8.39 -9.52
N ALA A 188 7.76 -7.14 -9.15
CA ALA A 188 8.42 -6.83 -7.87
C ALA A 188 7.56 -7.28 -6.68
N GLY A 189 6.26 -6.98 -6.70
CA GLY A 189 5.32 -7.39 -5.66
C GLY A 189 5.22 -8.91 -5.53
N PHE A 190 5.19 -9.63 -6.65
CA PHE A 190 5.19 -11.10 -6.67
C PHE A 190 6.47 -11.70 -6.07
N LEU A 191 7.65 -11.15 -6.38
CA LEU A 191 8.90 -11.61 -5.80
C LEU A 191 8.91 -11.41 -4.27
N ILE A 192 8.47 -10.25 -3.79
CA ILE A 192 8.40 -9.98 -2.35
C ILE A 192 7.33 -10.86 -1.70
N LEU A 193 6.18 -11.12 -2.37
CA LEU A 193 5.16 -12.05 -1.90
C LEU A 193 5.74 -13.47 -1.74
N THR A 194 6.59 -13.90 -2.67
CA THR A 194 7.28 -15.20 -2.60
C THR A 194 8.19 -15.27 -1.37
N VAL A 195 8.94 -14.20 -1.09
CA VAL A 195 9.76 -14.09 0.12
C VAL A 195 8.89 -14.10 1.38
N ALA A 196 7.77 -13.38 1.37
CA ALA A 196 6.83 -13.36 2.49
C ALA A 196 6.24 -14.75 2.76
N ILE A 197 5.82 -15.48 1.72
CA ILE A 197 5.33 -16.86 1.85
C ILE A 197 6.44 -17.76 2.40
N GLY A 198 7.65 -17.71 1.83
CA GLY A 198 8.78 -18.53 2.28
C GLY A 198 9.16 -18.27 3.74
N SER A 199 9.19 -17.01 4.16
CA SER A 199 9.44 -16.65 5.56
C SER A 199 8.33 -17.14 6.49
N GLY A 200 7.05 -17.08 6.05
CA GLY A 200 5.94 -17.65 6.78
C GLY A 200 6.08 -19.15 7.01
N MET A 201 6.51 -19.89 5.98
CA MET A 201 6.75 -21.34 6.07
C MET A 201 7.89 -21.72 7.04
N ILE A 202 8.86 -20.80 7.25
CA ILE A 202 10.01 -21.05 8.12
C ILE A 202 9.72 -20.67 9.58
N PHE A 203 8.97 -19.58 9.81
CA PHE A 203 8.84 -18.97 11.13
C PHE A 203 7.47 -19.17 11.81
N ILE A 204 6.50 -19.78 11.12
CA ILE A 204 5.16 -20.03 11.66
C ILE A 204 4.95 -21.55 11.74
N ASP A 205 4.89 -22.09 12.96
CA ASP A 205 4.84 -23.54 13.20
C ASP A 205 3.57 -24.19 12.67
N ASP A 206 2.40 -23.51 12.73
CA ASP A 206 1.09 -24.06 12.37
C ASP A 206 0.36 -23.19 11.32
N LEU A 207 0.87 -23.16 10.08
CA LEU A 207 0.23 -22.44 8.96
C LEU A 207 -1.18 -22.93 8.61
N PHE A 208 -1.49 -24.19 8.94
CA PHE A 208 -2.77 -24.83 8.65
C PHE A 208 -3.67 -24.97 9.86
N SER A 209 -3.34 -24.32 10.98
CA SER A 209 -4.27 -24.20 12.10
C SER A 209 -5.58 -23.54 11.66
N GLN A 210 -6.72 -23.94 12.24
CA GLN A 210 -8.07 -23.55 11.77
C GLN A 210 -8.24 -22.04 11.53
N HIS A 211 -7.59 -21.19 12.32
CA HIS A 211 -7.66 -19.73 12.21
C HIS A 211 -6.70 -19.11 11.17
N LEU A 212 -5.72 -19.88 10.67
CA LEU A 212 -4.74 -19.42 9.66
C LEU A 212 -4.97 -20.01 8.28
N VAL A 213 -5.67 -21.16 8.16
CA VAL A 213 -5.92 -21.87 6.89
C VAL A 213 -6.46 -20.94 5.82
N HIS A 214 -7.46 -20.12 6.14
CA HIS A 214 -8.06 -19.22 5.16
C HIS A 214 -7.05 -18.21 4.59
N LYS A 215 -6.18 -17.65 5.44
CA LYS A 215 -5.13 -16.71 5.02
C LYS A 215 -4.12 -17.40 4.10
N THR A 216 -3.66 -18.58 4.49
CA THR A 216 -2.68 -19.36 3.75
C THR A 216 -3.21 -19.74 2.38
N VAL A 217 -4.43 -20.31 2.31
CA VAL A 217 -5.06 -20.73 1.05
C VAL A 217 -5.29 -19.56 0.11
N LEU A 218 -5.87 -18.44 0.60
CA LEU A 218 -6.13 -17.26 -0.23
C LEU A 218 -4.84 -16.64 -0.76
N THR A 219 -3.78 -16.58 0.06
CA THR A 219 -2.49 -16.05 -0.35
C THR A 219 -1.81 -16.96 -1.38
N MET A 220 -1.89 -18.29 -1.22
CA MET A 220 -1.37 -19.25 -2.21
C MET A 220 -2.11 -19.17 -3.53
N LEU A 221 -3.44 -19.04 -3.51
CA LEU A 221 -4.23 -18.84 -4.73
C LEU A 221 -3.85 -17.53 -5.43
N ALA A 222 -3.70 -16.44 -4.68
CA ALA A 222 -3.24 -15.17 -5.23
C ALA A 222 -1.84 -15.30 -5.86
N TRP A 223 -0.92 -15.97 -5.19
CA TRP A 223 0.44 -16.24 -5.69
C TRP A 223 0.39 -17.01 -7.02
N CYS A 224 -0.41 -18.06 -7.12
CA CYS A 224 -0.61 -18.81 -8.36
C CYS A 224 -1.14 -17.93 -9.50
N LEU A 225 -2.12 -17.04 -9.22
CA LEU A 225 -2.66 -16.12 -10.22
C LEU A 225 -1.61 -15.11 -10.69
N TYR A 226 -0.79 -14.56 -9.79
CA TYR A 226 0.33 -13.71 -10.17
C TYR A 226 1.39 -14.43 -11.00
N ALA A 227 1.72 -15.68 -10.64
CA ALA A 227 2.62 -16.52 -11.42
C ALA A 227 2.10 -16.74 -12.86
N VAL A 228 0.81 -17.08 -13.00
CA VAL A 228 0.15 -17.23 -14.31
C VAL A 228 0.20 -15.92 -15.09
N LEU A 229 -0.10 -14.77 -14.45
CA LEU A 229 -0.05 -13.46 -15.08
C LEU A 229 1.33 -13.16 -15.66
N LEU A 230 2.39 -13.34 -14.86
CA LEU A 230 3.76 -13.04 -15.26
C LEU A 230 4.26 -14.02 -16.34
N VAL A 231 3.98 -15.32 -16.22
CA VAL A 231 4.33 -16.32 -17.24
C VAL A 231 3.66 -15.99 -18.58
N GLN A 232 2.39 -15.61 -18.58
CA GLN A 232 1.67 -15.23 -19.80
C GLN A 232 2.25 -13.94 -20.41
N TYR A 233 2.60 -12.97 -19.58
CA TYR A 233 3.24 -11.75 -20.03
C TYR A 233 4.56 -12.02 -20.75
N PHE A 234 5.46 -12.80 -20.13
CA PHE A 234 6.78 -13.10 -20.70
C PHE A 234 6.74 -14.03 -21.91
N ARG A 235 5.77 -14.96 -21.97
CA ARG A 235 5.71 -15.96 -23.06
C ARG A 235 4.90 -15.50 -24.27
N LYS A 236 3.80 -14.76 -24.08
CA LYS A 236 2.80 -14.52 -25.13
C LYS A 236 2.51 -13.05 -25.40
N GLY A 237 3.13 -12.11 -24.68
CA GLY A 237 2.81 -10.69 -24.83
C GLY A 237 1.33 -10.41 -24.55
N TRP A 238 0.87 -10.74 -23.36
CA TRP A 238 -0.54 -10.69 -23.01
C TRP A 238 -1.16 -9.29 -23.14
N ARG A 239 -2.46 -9.22 -23.47
CA ARG A 239 -3.19 -7.96 -23.51
C ARG A 239 -3.20 -7.32 -22.12
N VAL A 240 -2.73 -6.08 -22.02
CA VAL A 240 -2.62 -5.35 -20.75
C VAL A 240 -3.93 -5.37 -19.97
N GLN A 241 -5.07 -5.23 -20.64
CA GLN A 241 -6.38 -5.19 -19.99
C GLN A 241 -6.74 -6.52 -19.29
N SER A 242 -6.42 -7.66 -19.90
CA SER A 242 -6.63 -8.98 -19.28
C SER A 242 -5.70 -9.19 -18.08
N ALA A 243 -4.45 -8.73 -18.18
CA ALA A 243 -3.50 -8.76 -17.08
C ALA A 243 -3.98 -7.91 -15.89
N ILE A 244 -4.52 -6.72 -16.15
CA ILE A 244 -5.09 -5.85 -15.09
C ILE A 244 -6.26 -6.52 -14.40
N THR A 245 -7.16 -7.17 -15.16
CA THR A 245 -8.30 -7.89 -14.55
C THR A 245 -7.82 -9.03 -13.65
N LEU A 246 -6.83 -9.82 -14.10
CA LEU A 246 -6.28 -10.90 -13.28
C LEU A 246 -5.53 -10.38 -12.04
N ASN A 247 -4.80 -9.25 -12.19
CA ASN A 247 -4.15 -8.57 -11.08
C ASN A 247 -5.18 -8.12 -10.02
N LEU A 248 -6.31 -7.55 -10.44
CA LEU A 248 -7.40 -7.15 -9.53
C LEU A 248 -7.98 -8.35 -8.76
N ILE A 249 -8.20 -9.48 -9.44
CA ILE A 249 -8.69 -10.70 -8.79
C ILE A 249 -7.66 -11.22 -7.79
N ALA A 250 -6.39 -11.33 -8.21
CA ALA A 250 -5.31 -11.80 -7.34
C ALA A 250 -5.13 -10.89 -6.13
N PHE A 251 -5.15 -9.57 -6.33
CA PHE A 251 -5.06 -8.63 -5.22
C PHE A 251 -6.27 -8.69 -4.29
N GLY A 252 -7.47 -8.89 -4.82
CA GLY A 252 -8.67 -9.14 -4.01
C GLY A 252 -8.51 -10.33 -3.06
N LEU A 253 -7.90 -11.42 -3.53
CA LEU A 253 -7.57 -12.57 -2.67
C LEU A 253 -6.52 -12.22 -1.61
N VAL A 254 -5.50 -11.42 -1.94
CA VAL A 254 -4.52 -10.92 -0.96
C VAL A 254 -5.20 -10.07 0.11
N VAL A 255 -6.10 -9.15 -0.28
CA VAL A 255 -6.87 -8.31 0.65
C VAL A 255 -7.72 -9.17 1.57
N LEU A 256 -8.45 -10.15 1.04
CA LEU A 256 -9.26 -11.08 1.83
C LEU A 256 -8.40 -11.93 2.79
N GLY A 257 -7.25 -12.43 2.31
CA GLY A 257 -6.31 -13.18 3.15
C GLY A 257 -5.72 -12.33 4.27
N PHE A 258 -5.39 -11.08 4.00
CA PHE A 258 -4.73 -10.19 4.95
C PHE A 258 -5.72 -9.56 5.96
N PHE A 259 -6.79 -8.98 5.44
CA PHE A 259 -7.76 -8.23 6.24
C PHE A 259 -9.02 -9.00 6.59
N GLY A 260 -9.39 -10.04 5.83
CA GLY A 260 -10.68 -10.71 6.00
C GLY A 260 -10.92 -11.23 7.42
N SER A 261 -9.93 -11.93 7.99
CA SER A 261 -10.06 -12.43 9.37
C SER A 261 -10.00 -11.33 10.44
N LYS A 262 -9.14 -10.32 10.23
CA LYS A 262 -9.03 -9.19 11.17
C LYS A 262 -10.29 -8.32 11.13
N LEU A 263 -10.84 -8.06 9.97
CA LEU A 263 -12.07 -7.29 9.80
C LEU A 263 -13.24 -8.00 10.50
N VAL A 264 -13.35 -9.32 10.32
CA VAL A 264 -14.42 -10.09 10.96
C VAL A 264 -14.25 -10.15 12.48
N LEU A 265 -13.04 -10.42 12.98
CA LEU A 265 -12.78 -10.60 14.40
C LEU A 265 -12.74 -9.28 15.19
N GLU A 266 -12.21 -8.21 14.59
CA GLU A 266 -12.01 -6.94 15.30
C GLU A 266 -13.17 -5.94 15.09
N LEU A 267 -13.87 -5.99 13.95
CA LEU A 267 -14.88 -5.01 13.56
C LEU A 267 -16.32 -5.58 13.49
N VAL A 268 -16.49 -6.85 13.07
CA VAL A 268 -17.82 -7.44 12.88
C VAL A 268 -18.28 -8.26 14.10
N LEU A 269 -17.34 -8.96 14.75
CA LEU A 269 -17.57 -9.67 15.99
C LEU A 269 -16.80 -8.97 17.12
N PRO A 270 -17.23 -7.76 17.56
CA PRO A 270 -16.69 -7.19 18.78
C PRO A 270 -16.98 -8.19 19.89
N ALA A 271 -15.96 -8.56 20.65
CA ALA A 271 -15.98 -9.62 21.63
C ALA A 271 -17.29 -9.64 22.41
N ALA A 272 -18.07 -10.70 22.21
CA ALA A 272 -19.06 -11.12 23.17
C ALA A 272 -18.28 -11.60 24.41
N GLY A 273 -18.01 -10.67 25.34
CA GLY A 273 -17.34 -10.88 26.59
C GLY A 273 -18.09 -10.11 27.65
#